data_f2e1b5efd238b8360076ced823efba6e
#
_entry.id   f2e1b5efd238b8360076ced823efba6e
#
_cell.length_a   1.000
_cell.length_b   1.000
_cell.length_c   1.000
_cell.angle_alpha   90.00
_cell.angle_beta   90.00
_cell.angle_gamma   90.00
#
_symmetry.space_group_name_H-M   'P 1'
#
loop_
_entity.id
_entity.type
_entity.pdbx_description
1 polymer ?
#
loop_
_entity_poly.entity_id
_entity_poly.type
_entity_poly.pdbx_seq_one_letter_code
_entity_poly.pdbx_strand_id
1 'polypeptide(L)'
;IENGKGKYIWDSGYSYEGDFVNGLRHGKGIFSWKNGDKYNGEYQFDKANGQGIMSYSNGNKYIGEWKNGKKSGQGVMIYENGDLYDGGWKQGKRNGQGTLTLKNGDISHKGEWKEGEPKN
;
A
#
# COMPACT_ATOMS: atom_id res chain seq x y z
N ILE A 1 -20.81 13.40 -3.91
CA ILE A 1 -21.38 12.59 -2.83
C ILE A 1 -20.79 13.06 -1.50
N GLU A 2 -21.59 13.52 -0.58
CA GLU A 2 -21.10 13.97 0.72
C GLU A 2 -20.86 12.81 1.70
N ASN A 3 -21.81 11.90 1.77
CA ASN A 3 -21.75 10.76 2.68
C ASN A 3 -22.30 9.51 2.01
N GLY A 4 -21.81 8.35 2.45
CA GLY A 4 -22.28 7.06 1.99
C GLY A 4 -21.37 6.46 0.94
N LYS A 5 -21.90 5.52 0.17
CA LYS A 5 -21.14 4.81 -0.86
C LYS A 5 -21.35 5.48 -2.20
N GLY A 6 -20.28 5.53 -3.00
CA GLY A 6 -20.37 6.11 -4.32
C GLY A 6 -19.21 5.75 -5.20
N LYS A 7 -19.32 6.13 -6.48
CA LYS A 7 -18.26 5.93 -7.45
C LYS A 7 -18.01 7.27 -8.14
N TYR A 8 -16.75 7.67 -8.18
CA TYR A 8 -16.32 8.90 -8.83
C TYR A 8 -15.27 8.60 -9.89
N ILE A 9 -15.44 9.16 -11.06
CA ILE A 9 -14.50 8.99 -12.17
C ILE A 9 -14.05 10.40 -12.59
N TRP A 10 -12.74 10.64 -12.51
CA TRP A 10 -12.15 11.92 -12.94
C TRP A 10 -11.78 11.86 -14.41
N ASP A 11 -11.83 13.02 -15.06
CA ASP A 11 -11.46 13.14 -16.49
C ASP A 11 -10.03 12.69 -16.75
N SER A 12 -9.17 12.77 -15.74
CA SER A 12 -7.77 12.35 -15.82
C SER A 12 -7.58 10.84 -15.94
N GLY A 13 -8.64 10.05 -15.79
CA GLY A 13 -8.55 8.59 -15.85
C GLY A 13 -8.44 7.92 -14.48
N TYR A 14 -8.53 8.68 -13.41
CA TYR A 14 -8.56 8.15 -12.06
C TYR A 14 -10.00 7.81 -11.67
N SER A 15 -10.18 6.84 -10.78
CA SER A 15 -11.51 6.53 -10.26
C SER A 15 -11.43 6.09 -8.80
N TYR A 16 -12.53 6.32 -8.08
CA TYR A 16 -12.68 5.85 -6.71
C TYR A 16 -14.06 5.25 -6.55
N GLU A 17 -14.13 4.09 -5.88
CA GLU A 17 -15.39 3.47 -5.53
C GLU A 17 -15.34 3.05 -4.06
N GLY A 18 -16.23 3.59 -3.24
CA GLY A 18 -16.23 3.27 -1.82
C GLY A 18 -16.99 4.27 -0.98
N ASP A 19 -16.58 4.37 0.28
CA ASP A 19 -17.25 5.18 1.26
C ASP A 19 -16.76 6.63 1.25
N PHE A 20 -17.68 7.55 1.53
CA PHE A 20 -17.40 8.98 1.65
C PHE A 20 -18.00 9.51 2.95
N VAL A 21 -17.31 10.45 3.58
CA VAL A 21 -17.83 11.24 4.71
C VAL A 21 -17.46 12.70 4.44
N ASN A 22 -18.46 13.56 4.40
CA ASN A 22 -18.29 14.99 4.10
C ASN A 22 -17.50 15.25 2.83
N GLY A 23 -17.75 14.44 1.80
CA GLY A 23 -17.08 14.57 0.51
C GLY A 23 -15.67 14.00 0.46
N LEU A 24 -15.16 13.46 1.55
CA LEU A 24 -13.82 12.87 1.62
C LEU A 24 -13.90 11.36 1.64
N ARG A 25 -12.91 10.71 1.04
CA ARG A 25 -12.80 9.25 1.11
C ARG A 25 -12.58 8.87 2.56
N HIS A 26 -13.38 7.93 3.04
CA HIS A 26 -13.33 7.52 4.44
C HIS A 26 -13.93 6.12 4.56
N GLY A 27 -13.41 5.30 5.49
CA GLY A 27 -13.86 3.91 5.58
C GLY A 27 -13.14 3.03 4.58
N LYS A 28 -13.85 2.32 3.73
CA LYS A 28 -13.23 1.41 2.76
C LYS A 28 -13.51 1.86 1.33
N GLY A 29 -12.51 1.68 0.47
CA GLY A 29 -12.67 2.03 -0.93
C GLY A 29 -11.58 1.52 -1.82
N ILE A 30 -11.83 1.61 -3.12
CA ILE A 30 -10.89 1.19 -4.16
C ILE A 30 -10.58 2.41 -5.02
N PHE A 31 -9.32 2.78 -5.07
CA PHE A 31 -8.83 3.86 -5.93
C PHE A 31 -8.04 3.24 -7.08
N SER A 32 -8.33 3.67 -8.29
CA SER A 32 -7.64 3.20 -9.49
C SER A 32 -6.96 4.38 -10.18
N TRP A 33 -5.66 4.26 -10.43
CA TRP A 33 -4.89 5.27 -11.14
C TRP A 33 -4.89 4.98 -12.63
N LYS A 34 -4.66 6.02 -13.40
CA LYS A 34 -4.61 5.92 -14.86
C LYS A 34 -3.58 4.90 -15.35
N ASN A 35 -2.44 4.78 -14.65
CA ASN A 35 -1.35 3.88 -15.05
C ASN A 35 -1.61 2.42 -14.72
N GLY A 36 -2.74 2.10 -14.08
CA GLY A 36 -3.08 0.73 -13.72
C GLY A 36 -2.85 0.36 -12.26
N ASP A 37 -2.25 1.24 -11.48
CA ASP A 37 -2.11 1.01 -10.04
C ASP A 37 -3.50 1.01 -9.40
N LYS A 38 -3.66 0.24 -8.32
CA LYS A 38 -4.95 0.14 -7.62
C LYS A 38 -4.72 -0.04 -6.13
N TYR A 39 -5.39 0.79 -5.34
CA TYR A 39 -5.40 0.65 -3.88
C TYR A 39 -6.78 0.16 -3.44
N ASN A 40 -6.81 -0.88 -2.61
CA ASN A 40 -8.04 -1.42 -2.05
C ASN A 40 -7.85 -1.52 -0.55
N GLY A 41 -8.52 -0.66 0.20
CA GLY A 41 -8.33 -0.67 1.64
C GLY A 41 -9.03 0.46 2.36
N GLU A 42 -8.52 0.76 3.54
CA GLU A 42 -9.12 1.73 4.43
C GLU A 42 -8.64 3.15 4.14
N TYR A 43 -9.53 4.09 4.33
CA TYR A 43 -9.28 5.52 4.18
C TYR A 43 -9.70 6.27 5.42
N GLN A 44 -8.99 7.35 5.72
CA GLN A 44 -9.37 8.30 6.74
C GLN A 44 -9.03 9.70 6.26
N PHE A 45 -10.02 10.58 6.25
CA PHE A 45 -9.86 11.98 5.81
C PHE A 45 -9.10 12.10 4.48
N ASP A 46 -9.60 11.35 3.49
CA ASP A 46 -9.11 11.38 2.10
C ASP A 46 -7.73 10.77 1.88
N LYS A 47 -7.19 10.06 2.88
CA LYS A 47 -5.87 9.42 2.79
C LYS A 47 -5.96 7.95 3.16
N ALA A 48 -5.14 7.12 2.51
CA ALA A 48 -5.01 5.71 2.88
C ALA A 48 -4.51 5.64 4.32
N ASN A 49 -5.24 4.91 5.15
CA ASN A 49 -4.92 4.81 6.58
C ASN A 49 -5.56 3.56 7.14
N GLY A 50 -4.77 2.70 7.79
CA GLY A 50 -5.22 1.41 8.28
C GLY A 50 -4.70 0.28 7.37
N GLN A 51 -5.50 -0.74 7.15
CA GLN A 51 -5.10 -1.89 6.33
C GLN A 51 -5.47 -1.66 4.87
N GLY A 52 -4.55 -1.99 3.97
CA GLY A 52 -4.83 -1.83 2.54
C GLY A 52 -3.89 -2.61 1.65
N ILE A 53 -4.36 -2.88 0.44
CA ILE A 53 -3.61 -3.60 -0.58
C ILE A 53 -3.38 -2.68 -1.77
N MET A 54 -2.11 -2.45 -2.11
CA MET A 54 -1.74 -1.70 -3.29
C MET A 54 -1.23 -2.67 -4.34
N SER A 55 -1.88 -2.69 -5.50
CA SER A 55 -1.41 -3.47 -6.64
C SER A 55 -0.81 -2.48 -7.64
N TYR A 56 0.47 -2.65 -7.95
CA TYR A 56 1.17 -1.77 -8.88
C TYR A 56 1.10 -2.32 -10.29
N SER A 57 1.07 -1.42 -11.27
CA SER A 57 0.99 -1.80 -12.67
C SER A 57 2.20 -2.64 -13.12
N ASN A 58 3.33 -2.52 -12.42
CA ASN A 58 4.53 -3.29 -12.75
C ASN A 58 4.51 -4.72 -12.18
N GLY A 59 3.45 -5.11 -11.47
CA GLY A 59 3.33 -6.45 -10.91
C GLY A 59 3.65 -6.56 -9.43
N ASN A 60 4.19 -5.52 -8.83
CA ASN A 60 4.43 -5.52 -7.38
C ASN A 60 3.11 -5.41 -6.62
N LYS A 61 3.08 -5.91 -5.38
CA LYS A 61 1.90 -5.85 -4.55
C LYS A 61 2.29 -5.67 -3.09
N TYR A 62 1.69 -4.66 -2.44
CA TYR A 62 1.91 -4.41 -1.02
C TYR A 62 0.63 -4.74 -0.24
N ILE A 63 0.76 -5.50 0.83
CA ILE A 63 -0.36 -5.85 1.71
C ILE A 63 0.07 -5.47 3.13
N GLY A 64 -0.60 -4.51 3.73
CA GLY A 64 -0.23 -4.11 5.08
C GLY A 64 -0.81 -2.79 5.54
N GLU A 65 -0.13 -2.20 6.51
CA GLU A 65 -0.60 -1.00 7.17
C GLU A 65 -0.19 0.27 6.42
N TRP A 66 -1.07 1.26 6.50
CA TRP A 66 -0.89 2.58 5.87
C TRP A 66 -1.14 3.66 6.91
N LYS A 67 -0.44 4.76 6.77
CA LYS A 67 -0.65 5.93 7.61
C LYS A 67 -0.45 7.18 6.77
N ASN A 68 -1.50 8.01 6.69
CA ASN A 68 -1.48 9.27 5.94
C ASN A 68 -0.98 9.09 4.50
N GLY A 69 -1.45 8.04 3.84
CA GLY A 69 -1.13 7.78 2.44
C GLY A 69 0.20 7.08 2.20
N LYS A 70 0.90 6.67 3.26
CA LYS A 70 2.20 6.01 3.13
C LYS A 70 2.22 4.67 3.85
N LYS A 71 3.00 3.73 3.31
CA LYS A 71 3.22 2.44 3.97
C LYS A 71 3.87 2.68 5.33
N SER A 72 3.34 2.05 6.36
CA SER A 72 3.79 2.25 7.74
C SER A 72 3.50 1.00 8.56
N GLY A 73 4.23 0.80 9.68
CA GLY A 73 3.99 -0.35 10.55
C GLY A 73 4.43 -1.66 9.92
N GLN A 74 3.58 -2.64 9.88
CA GLN A 74 3.90 -3.98 9.35
C GLN A 74 3.25 -4.18 7.99
N GLY A 75 4.00 -4.78 7.06
CA GLY A 75 3.47 -5.05 5.74
C GLY A 75 4.34 -6.00 4.93
N VAL A 76 3.73 -6.59 3.92
CA VAL A 76 4.40 -7.54 3.01
C VAL A 76 4.41 -6.94 1.61
N MET A 77 5.59 -6.86 1.01
CA MET A 77 5.73 -6.48 -0.39
C MET A 77 6.08 -7.73 -1.20
N ILE A 78 5.26 -8.04 -2.18
CA ILE A 78 5.51 -9.12 -3.11
C ILE A 78 5.98 -8.45 -4.40
N TYR A 79 7.23 -8.74 -4.79
CA TYR A 79 7.81 -8.14 -5.97
C TYR A 79 7.47 -8.96 -7.22
N GLU A 80 7.41 -8.30 -8.34
CA GLU A 80 7.06 -8.92 -9.62
C GLU A 80 7.97 -10.12 -9.95
N ASN A 81 9.24 -10.02 -9.57
CA ASN A 81 10.21 -11.10 -9.83
C ASN A 81 10.08 -12.31 -8.89
N GLY A 82 9.18 -12.24 -7.91
CA GLY A 82 8.95 -13.34 -6.97
C GLY A 82 9.62 -13.17 -5.61
N ASP A 83 10.42 -12.12 -5.43
CA ASP A 83 10.99 -11.82 -4.11
C ASP A 83 9.89 -11.32 -3.17
N LEU A 84 10.12 -11.43 -1.86
CA LEU A 84 9.12 -11.04 -0.86
C LEU A 84 9.81 -10.38 0.33
N TYR A 85 9.35 -9.20 0.71
CA TYR A 85 9.77 -8.54 1.94
C TYR A 85 8.62 -8.59 2.95
N ASP A 86 8.90 -9.06 4.16
CA ASP A 86 7.92 -9.13 5.25
C ASP A 86 8.52 -8.45 6.47
N GLY A 87 7.95 -7.33 6.87
CA GLY A 87 8.49 -6.63 8.01
C GLY A 87 7.99 -5.20 8.15
N GLY A 88 8.82 -4.37 8.79
CA GLY A 88 8.48 -3.01 9.14
C GLY A 88 8.61 -2.03 8.00
N TRP A 89 7.81 -0.97 8.07
CA TRP A 89 7.77 0.11 7.09
C TRP A 89 7.66 1.46 7.81
N LYS A 90 8.27 2.47 7.25
CA LYS A 90 8.16 3.83 7.76
C LYS A 90 8.27 4.81 6.59
N GLN A 91 7.27 5.69 6.46
CA GLN A 91 7.24 6.70 5.40
C GLN A 91 7.44 6.10 4.00
N GLY A 92 6.85 4.92 3.77
CA GLY A 92 6.90 4.26 2.48
C GLY A 92 8.16 3.45 2.21
N LYS A 93 9.06 3.35 3.18
CA LYS A 93 10.33 2.62 3.03
C LYS A 93 10.44 1.50 4.05
N ARG A 94 11.14 0.43 3.67
CA ARG A 94 11.42 -0.68 4.59
C ARG A 94 12.22 -0.13 5.78
N ASN A 95 11.78 -0.46 6.98
CA ASN A 95 12.38 0.10 8.19
C ASN A 95 12.03 -0.78 9.39
N GLY A 96 13.00 -0.96 10.30
CA GLY A 96 12.83 -1.82 11.46
C GLY A 96 13.17 -3.26 11.15
N GLN A 97 12.53 -4.21 11.81
CA GLN A 97 12.81 -5.63 11.60
C GLN A 97 12.08 -6.13 10.36
N GLY A 98 12.80 -6.88 9.53
CA GLY A 98 12.18 -7.42 8.32
C GLY A 98 13.04 -8.50 7.68
N THR A 99 12.40 -9.29 6.83
CA THR A 99 13.04 -10.41 6.13
C THR A 99 12.77 -10.27 4.63
N LEU A 100 13.85 -10.24 3.85
CA LEU A 100 13.75 -10.30 2.39
C LEU A 100 14.08 -11.72 1.95
N THR A 101 13.11 -12.38 1.34
CA THR A 101 13.24 -13.74 0.82
C THR A 101 13.24 -13.66 -0.70
N LEU A 102 14.24 -14.28 -1.31
CA LEU A 102 14.35 -14.31 -2.76
C LEU A 102 13.40 -15.34 -3.36
N LYS A 103 13.13 -15.19 -4.64
CA LYS A 103 12.24 -16.06 -5.40
C LYS A 103 12.52 -17.54 -5.17
N ASN A 104 13.79 -17.92 -5.07
CA ASN A 104 14.19 -19.32 -4.87
C ASN A 104 14.04 -19.81 -3.44
N GLY A 105 13.57 -18.95 -2.51
CA GLY A 105 13.37 -19.29 -1.12
C GLY A 105 14.54 -18.96 -0.20
N ASP A 106 15.66 -18.50 -0.75
CA ASP A 106 16.81 -18.09 0.07
C ASP A 106 16.52 -16.76 0.75
N ILE A 107 17.01 -16.61 1.98
CA ILE A 107 16.88 -15.38 2.71
C ILE A 107 18.05 -14.48 2.34
N SER A 108 17.74 -13.30 1.75
CA SER A 108 18.75 -12.32 1.39
C SER A 108 19.21 -11.53 2.61
N HIS A 109 18.25 -11.07 3.43
CA HIS A 109 18.58 -10.36 4.66
C HIS A 109 17.44 -10.51 5.65
N LYS A 110 17.77 -10.87 6.88
CA LYS A 110 16.84 -10.93 7.99
C LYS A 110 17.44 -10.15 9.15
N GLY A 111 16.75 -9.10 9.56
CA GLY A 111 17.25 -8.24 10.63
C GLY A 111 16.76 -6.82 10.44
N GLU A 112 17.60 -5.85 10.76
CA GLU A 112 17.21 -4.44 10.71
C GLU A 112 17.32 -3.85 9.32
N TRP A 113 16.38 -2.95 9.04
CA TRP A 113 16.33 -2.17 7.81
C TRP A 113 16.21 -0.71 8.17
N LYS A 114 16.81 0.15 7.38
CA LYS A 114 16.69 1.59 7.57
C LYS A 114 16.63 2.27 6.21
N GLU A 115 15.56 3.05 6.01
CA GLU A 115 15.34 3.82 4.78
C GLU A 115 15.46 2.97 3.52
N GLY A 116 14.90 1.75 3.57
CA GLY A 116 14.84 0.85 2.44
C GLY A 116 16.04 -0.06 2.28
N GLU A 117 17.07 0.11 3.10
CA GLU A 117 18.31 -0.65 2.98
C GLU A 117 18.56 -1.56 4.18
N PRO A 118 19.18 -2.75 3.95
CA PRO A 118 19.58 -3.59 5.09
C PRO A 118 20.62 -2.86 5.94
N LYS A 119 20.47 -2.98 7.23
CA LYS A 119 21.42 -2.39 8.17
C LYS A 119 22.30 -3.49 8.75
N ASN A 120 23.60 -3.30 8.63
CA ASN A 120 24.58 -4.25 9.15
C ASN A 120 25.00 -3.91 10.57
#